data_a8ab0150c6dcde5c667992f19583e54d
#
_entry.id   a8ab0150c6dcde5c667992f19583e54d
#
_cell.length_a   1.000
_cell.length_b   1.000
_cell.length_c   1.000
_cell.angle_alpha   90.00
_cell.angle_beta   90.00
_cell.angle_gamma   90.00
#
_symmetry.space_group_name_H-M   'P 1'
#
loop_
_entity.id
_entity.type
_entity.pdbx_description
1 polymer ?
#
loop_
_entity_poly.entity_id
_entity_poly.type
_entity_poly.pdbx_seq_one_letter_code
_entity_poly.pdbx_strand_id
1 'polypeptide(L)'
;SSAINRLGESISFEDILKGDFTDNFICKDDSIIQLTFDGIAQGYTADVIGDYLNFELGIGNYIVEVGGEIVAQGYRIDRKPWLVQIEHPNTELDGGQDELARVRMDTNFRAIAVSGNYRKFIQEGDKRIVHSIDPRTGSPSNSNILSATVLTDEAAMADAYATAFMIMRLEEIIP
;
A
#
# COMPACT_ATOMS: atom_id res chain seq x y z
N SER A 1 1.79 -19.92 20.09
CA SER A 1 1.68 -18.65 20.86
C SER A 1 3.04 -18.15 21.36
N SER A 2 3.95 -19.04 21.81
CA SER A 2 5.27 -18.62 22.34
C SER A 2 6.27 -18.12 21.28
N ALA A 3 6.12 -18.53 20.02
CA ALA A 3 6.98 -18.06 18.91
C ALA A 3 6.59 -16.64 18.45
N ILE A 4 5.29 -16.35 18.41
CA ILE A 4 4.75 -15.04 18.02
C ILE A 4 5.12 -13.97 19.07
N ASN A 5 5.07 -14.31 20.37
CA ASN A 5 5.48 -13.40 21.43
C ASN A 5 6.97 -13.07 21.38
N ARG A 6 7.84 -14.02 21.00
CA ARG A 6 9.27 -13.75 20.82
C ARG A 6 9.58 -12.86 19.60
N LEU A 7 8.77 -12.94 18.56
CA LEU A 7 8.89 -12.04 17.41
C LEU A 7 8.43 -10.61 17.77
N GLY A 8 7.38 -10.46 18.57
CA GLY A 8 6.90 -9.15 19.02
C GLY A 8 7.86 -8.39 19.95
N GLU A 9 8.71 -9.10 20.71
CA GLU A 9 9.73 -8.48 21.58
C GLU A 9 11.01 -8.07 20.84
N SER A 10 11.23 -8.55 19.61
CA SER A 10 12.49 -8.37 18.88
C SER A 10 12.40 -7.50 17.63
N ILE A 11 11.24 -6.95 17.30
CA ILE A 11 11.08 -6.14 16.10
C ILE A 11 10.74 -4.70 16.49
N SER A 12 11.69 -3.96 17.03
CA SER A 12 11.66 -2.52 16.81
C SER A 12 12.39 -2.23 15.50
N PHE A 13 11.80 -1.41 14.67
CA PHE A 13 12.41 -0.95 13.42
C PHE A 13 13.79 -0.31 13.66
N GLU A 14 13.98 0.31 14.82
CA GLU A 14 15.22 0.91 15.29
C GLU A 14 16.30 -0.12 15.57
N ASP A 15 15.95 -1.34 16.01
CA ASP A 15 16.90 -2.42 16.24
C ASP A 15 17.36 -3.12 14.95
N ILE A 16 16.54 -3.12 13.92
CA ILE A 16 16.84 -3.74 12.62
C ILE A 16 17.75 -2.83 11.77
N LEU A 17 17.63 -1.52 11.93
CA LEU A 17 18.28 -0.53 11.06
C LEU A 17 19.53 0.09 11.68
N LYS A 18 20.30 -0.67 12.43
CA LYS A 18 21.66 -0.27 12.89
C LYS A 18 22.69 -0.30 11.76
N GLY A 19 22.34 0.22 10.58
CA GLY A 19 23.25 0.30 9.45
C GLY A 19 23.48 1.74 9.02
N ASP A 20 24.69 2.04 8.61
CA ASP A 20 24.96 3.24 7.83
C ASP A 20 24.36 3.02 6.43
N PHE A 21 23.27 3.73 6.12
CA PHE A 21 22.57 3.63 4.82
C PHE A 21 23.42 4.10 3.63
N THR A 22 24.65 4.56 3.88
CA THR A 22 25.58 5.02 2.83
C THR A 22 26.10 3.90 1.95
N ASP A 23 26.05 2.62 2.40
CA ASP A 23 26.69 1.50 1.73
C ASP A 23 25.72 0.56 0.99
N ASN A 24 24.44 0.93 0.84
CA ASN A 24 23.39 0.09 0.21
C ASN A 24 23.21 -1.29 0.88
N PHE A 25 23.54 -1.45 2.14
CA PHE A 25 23.36 -2.67 2.90
C PHE A 25 22.35 -2.48 4.03
N ILE A 26 21.51 -3.47 4.24
CA ILE A 26 20.68 -3.61 5.42
C ILE A 26 21.27 -4.73 6.26
N CYS A 27 21.74 -4.40 7.47
CA CYS A 27 22.27 -5.39 8.41
C CYS A 27 21.18 -5.76 9.41
N LYS A 28 21.10 -7.03 9.76
CA LYS A 28 20.24 -7.56 10.83
C LYS A 28 21.10 -8.38 11.79
N ASP A 29 20.90 -8.17 13.08
CA ASP A 29 21.69 -8.84 14.13
C ASP A 29 21.29 -10.30 14.33
N ASP A 30 20.05 -10.67 13.96
CA ASP A 30 19.55 -12.04 14.06
C ASP A 30 19.24 -12.62 12.66
N SER A 31 19.81 -13.78 12.38
CA SER A 31 19.58 -14.50 11.12
C SER A 31 18.14 -14.98 10.93
N ILE A 32 17.37 -15.11 12.03
CA ILE A 32 15.97 -15.56 12.01
C ILE A 32 15.04 -14.45 11.50
N ILE A 33 15.43 -13.18 11.67
CA ILE A 33 14.62 -12.05 11.19
C ILE A 33 14.51 -12.09 9.67
N GLN A 34 13.29 -12.09 9.16
CA GLN A 34 12.99 -11.96 7.75
C GLN A 34 12.34 -10.61 7.48
N LEU A 35 12.82 -9.92 6.44
CA LEU A 35 12.23 -8.67 5.98
C LEU A 35 11.30 -8.99 4.81
N THR A 36 10.11 -8.40 4.80
CA THR A 36 9.21 -8.38 3.66
C THR A 36 9.00 -6.95 3.19
N PHE A 37 8.91 -6.78 1.89
CA PHE A 37 8.65 -5.50 1.24
C PHE A 37 7.28 -5.47 0.55
N ASP A 38 6.42 -6.44 0.85
CA ASP A 38 5.12 -6.62 0.18
C ASP A 38 4.22 -5.39 0.27
N GLY A 39 4.36 -4.60 1.32
CA GLY A 39 3.58 -3.37 1.51
C GLY A 39 4.15 -2.11 0.84
N ILE A 40 5.21 -2.23 0.02
CA ILE A 40 5.82 -1.11 -0.72
C ILE A 40 6.32 -1.52 -2.11
N ALA A 41 6.43 -2.82 -2.37
CA ALA A 41 7.14 -3.32 -3.54
C ALA A 41 6.39 -3.03 -4.85
N GLN A 42 5.08 -3.08 -4.82
CA GLN A 42 4.25 -2.81 -6.00
C GLN A 42 4.29 -1.32 -6.34
N GLY A 43 4.11 -0.45 -5.34
CA GLY A 43 4.23 0.99 -5.51
C GLY A 43 5.62 1.40 -5.99
N TYR A 44 6.67 0.87 -5.37
CA TYR A 44 8.05 1.13 -5.79
C TYR A 44 8.32 0.67 -7.24
N THR A 45 7.78 -0.47 -7.63
CA THR A 45 7.93 -0.97 -9.01
C THR A 45 7.23 -0.04 -10.00
N ALA A 46 6.05 0.47 -9.67
CA ALA A 46 5.34 1.44 -10.51
C ALA A 46 6.14 2.75 -10.66
N ASP A 47 6.74 3.25 -9.57
CA ASP A 47 7.60 4.43 -9.60
C ASP A 47 8.81 4.23 -10.50
N VAL A 48 9.56 3.12 -10.34
CA VAL A 48 10.75 2.80 -11.15
C VAL A 48 10.41 2.72 -12.63
N ILE A 49 9.30 2.08 -12.99
CA ILE A 49 8.85 2.00 -14.39
C ILE A 49 8.47 3.38 -14.91
N GLY A 50 7.73 4.18 -14.13
CA GLY A 50 7.34 5.52 -14.50
C GLY A 50 8.55 6.44 -14.71
N ASP A 51 9.53 6.37 -13.84
CA ASP A 51 10.77 7.14 -13.93
C ASP A 51 11.60 6.72 -15.15
N TYR A 52 11.70 5.41 -15.42
CA TYR A 52 12.36 4.91 -16.62
C TYR A 52 11.69 5.43 -17.91
N LEU A 53 10.36 5.40 -17.98
CA LEU A 53 9.61 5.95 -19.11
C LEU A 53 9.91 7.44 -19.31
N ASN A 54 9.94 8.20 -18.22
CA ASN A 54 10.13 9.65 -18.27
C ASN A 54 11.58 10.04 -18.56
N PHE A 55 12.53 9.52 -17.79
CA PHE A 55 13.91 10.00 -17.82
C PHE A 55 14.79 9.31 -18.88
N GLU A 56 14.59 8.01 -19.10
CA GLU A 56 15.39 7.25 -20.04
C GLU A 56 14.79 7.25 -21.45
N LEU A 57 13.46 7.16 -21.55
CA LEU A 57 12.79 7.08 -22.85
C LEU A 57 12.18 8.42 -23.31
N GLY A 58 12.14 9.45 -22.46
CA GLY A 58 11.56 10.75 -22.78
C GLY A 58 10.03 10.72 -22.98
N ILE A 59 9.34 9.70 -22.41
CA ILE A 59 7.89 9.55 -22.53
C ILE A 59 7.25 10.29 -21.36
N GLY A 60 6.74 11.50 -21.60
CA GLY A 60 6.12 12.35 -20.58
C GLY A 60 4.61 12.13 -20.37
N ASN A 61 3.96 11.22 -21.12
CA ASN A 61 2.54 10.93 -20.98
C ASN A 61 2.34 9.43 -20.83
N TYR A 62 2.12 8.98 -19.60
CA TYR A 62 1.97 7.57 -19.28
C TYR A 62 1.08 7.35 -18.06
N ILE A 63 0.57 6.13 -17.96
CA ILE A 63 0.01 5.54 -16.76
C ILE A 63 0.63 4.15 -16.60
N VAL A 64 1.12 3.85 -15.43
CA VAL A 64 1.70 2.55 -15.03
C VAL A 64 0.86 2.02 -13.89
N GLU A 65 0.47 0.77 -14.00
CA GLU A 65 -0.25 0.05 -12.94
C GLU A 65 0.47 -1.24 -12.61
N VAL A 66 0.72 -1.46 -11.33
CA VAL A 66 1.35 -2.67 -10.80
C VAL A 66 0.55 -3.16 -9.60
N GLY A 67 -0.31 -4.17 -9.80
CA GLY A 67 -1.06 -4.81 -8.72
C GLY A 67 -2.16 -3.97 -8.07
N GLY A 68 -2.47 -2.81 -8.64
CA GLY A 68 -3.43 -1.84 -8.12
C GLY A 68 -2.81 -0.49 -7.75
N GLU A 69 -1.48 -0.44 -7.63
CA GLU A 69 -0.70 0.78 -7.40
C GLU A 69 -0.41 1.45 -8.74
N ILE A 70 -0.73 2.73 -8.83
CA ILE A 70 -0.72 3.48 -10.09
C ILE A 70 0.17 4.71 -9.96
N VAL A 71 0.99 4.92 -10.99
CA VAL A 71 1.69 6.19 -11.25
C VAL A 71 1.23 6.72 -12.60
N ALA A 72 0.86 7.99 -12.66
CA ALA A 72 0.47 8.64 -13.90
C ALA A 72 1.16 9.99 -14.07
N GLN A 73 1.54 10.31 -15.31
CA GLN A 73 2.12 11.59 -15.67
C GLN A 73 1.53 12.09 -16.99
N GLY A 74 1.44 13.42 -17.10
CA GLY A 74 0.98 14.07 -18.33
C GLY A 74 -0.50 13.81 -18.61
N TYR A 75 -0.82 13.57 -19.89
CA TYR A 75 -2.19 13.55 -20.38
C TYR A 75 -2.43 12.34 -21.28
N ARG A 76 -3.68 11.94 -21.36
CA ARG A 76 -4.18 10.98 -22.33
C ARG A 76 -4.02 11.53 -23.77
N ILE A 77 -4.23 10.64 -24.77
CA ILE A 77 -4.15 11.01 -26.18
C ILE A 77 -5.15 12.11 -26.59
N ASP A 78 -6.29 12.17 -25.89
CA ASP A 78 -7.34 13.21 -26.08
C ASP A 78 -7.05 14.50 -25.29
N ARG A 79 -5.82 14.64 -24.75
CA ARG A 79 -5.34 15.77 -23.95
C ARG A 79 -6.11 16.00 -22.64
N LYS A 80 -6.81 15.00 -22.15
CA LYS A 80 -7.45 15.05 -20.83
C LYS A 80 -6.55 14.39 -19.77
N PRO A 81 -6.69 14.77 -18.51
CA PRO A 81 -6.02 14.09 -17.42
C PRO A 81 -6.35 12.59 -17.38
N TRP A 82 -5.45 11.79 -16.84
CA TRP A 82 -5.73 10.42 -16.50
C TRP A 82 -6.82 10.36 -15.43
N LEU A 83 -7.73 9.41 -15.55
CA LEU A 83 -8.79 9.15 -14.58
C LEU A 83 -8.64 7.74 -14.05
N VAL A 84 -8.55 7.62 -12.73
CA VAL A 84 -8.51 6.34 -12.02
C VAL A 84 -9.82 6.18 -11.28
N GLN A 85 -10.47 5.05 -11.49
CA GLN A 85 -11.68 4.67 -10.78
C GLN A 85 -11.31 3.93 -9.51
N ILE A 86 -11.88 4.33 -8.38
CA ILE A 86 -11.80 3.62 -7.12
C ILE A 86 -13.05 2.75 -6.99
N GLU A 87 -12.85 1.44 -6.86
CA GLU A 87 -13.94 0.50 -6.67
C GLU A 87 -14.54 0.60 -5.27
N HIS A 88 -15.85 0.38 -5.20
CA HIS A 88 -16.54 0.30 -3.92
C HIS A 88 -16.22 -1.03 -3.21
N PRO A 89 -15.80 -1.03 -1.93
CA PRO A 89 -15.39 -2.25 -1.22
C PRO A 89 -16.54 -3.22 -0.92
N ASN A 90 -17.80 -2.82 -1.13
CA ASN A 90 -19.00 -3.59 -0.82
C ASN A 90 -20.04 -3.51 -1.95
N THR A 91 -19.67 -3.93 -3.15
CA THR A 91 -20.56 -3.89 -4.32
C THR A 91 -21.89 -4.64 -4.13
N GLU A 92 -21.89 -5.69 -3.28
CA GLU A 92 -23.11 -6.47 -3.00
C GLU A 92 -24.10 -5.74 -2.08
N LEU A 93 -23.63 -4.84 -1.21
CA LEU A 93 -24.48 -4.15 -0.23
C LEU A 93 -25.12 -2.86 -0.79
N ASP A 94 -24.50 -2.23 -1.77
CA ASP A 94 -24.93 -0.93 -2.31
C ASP A 94 -25.64 -1.02 -3.67
N GLY A 95 -26.26 -2.17 -3.95
CA GLY A 95 -27.08 -2.32 -5.17
C GLY A 95 -26.27 -2.35 -6.46
N GLY A 96 -24.99 -2.74 -6.39
CA GLY A 96 -24.14 -2.95 -7.57
C GLY A 96 -23.49 -1.68 -8.11
N GLN A 97 -23.31 -0.66 -7.30
CA GLN A 97 -22.43 0.46 -7.68
C GLN A 97 -20.98 0.04 -7.50
N ASP A 98 -20.33 -0.29 -8.62
CA ASP A 98 -18.93 -0.72 -8.63
C ASP A 98 -17.95 0.45 -8.39
N GLU A 99 -18.42 1.69 -8.46
CA GLU A 99 -17.60 2.88 -8.36
C GLU A 99 -17.88 3.66 -7.07
N LEU A 100 -16.84 3.80 -6.23
CA LEU A 100 -16.86 4.68 -5.06
C LEU A 100 -16.52 6.12 -5.46
N ALA A 101 -15.49 6.31 -6.27
CA ALA A 101 -15.00 7.62 -6.67
C ALA A 101 -14.18 7.54 -7.96
N ARG A 102 -13.98 8.71 -8.58
CA ARG A 102 -12.98 8.91 -9.65
C ARG A 102 -11.97 9.93 -9.23
N VAL A 103 -10.71 9.59 -9.38
CA VAL A 103 -9.59 10.48 -9.11
C VAL A 103 -9.01 10.94 -10.44
N ARG A 104 -8.90 12.25 -10.56
CA ARG A 104 -8.20 12.86 -11.68
C ARG A 104 -6.73 12.99 -11.29
N MET A 105 -5.88 12.26 -11.99
CA MET A 105 -4.43 12.34 -11.84
C MET A 105 -3.95 13.57 -12.59
N ASP A 106 -3.50 14.56 -11.85
CA ASP A 106 -2.99 15.83 -12.38
C ASP A 106 -1.72 16.25 -11.62
N THR A 107 -1.40 17.53 -11.69
CA THR A 107 -0.19 18.07 -11.04
C THR A 107 -0.19 18.04 -9.51
N ASN A 108 -1.34 17.73 -8.88
CA ASN A 108 -1.42 17.66 -7.41
C ASN A 108 -1.02 16.30 -6.87
N PHE A 109 -1.27 15.23 -7.66
CA PHE A 109 -0.93 13.86 -7.27
C PHE A 109 -0.46 13.09 -8.49
N ARG A 110 0.67 12.41 -8.35
CA ARG A 110 1.22 11.55 -9.39
C ARG A 110 0.86 10.08 -9.17
N ALA A 111 0.65 9.68 -7.92
CA ALA A 111 0.47 8.29 -7.53
C ALA A 111 -0.80 8.05 -6.71
N ILE A 112 -1.33 6.85 -6.83
CA ILE A 112 -2.47 6.35 -6.04
C ILE A 112 -2.26 4.87 -5.73
N ALA A 113 -2.52 4.48 -4.49
CA ALA A 113 -2.56 3.09 -4.07
C ALA A 113 -3.87 2.79 -3.33
N VAL A 114 -4.34 1.55 -3.46
CA VAL A 114 -5.56 1.08 -2.81
C VAL A 114 -5.30 -0.25 -2.12
N SER A 115 -5.36 -0.25 -0.80
CA SER A 115 -5.36 -1.46 0.02
C SER A 115 -6.76 -1.79 0.51
N GLY A 116 -7.11 -3.09 0.57
CA GLY A 116 -8.43 -3.51 1.02
C GLY A 116 -8.48 -4.93 1.58
N ASN A 117 -9.25 -5.10 2.65
CA ASN A 117 -9.48 -6.38 3.31
C ASN A 117 -10.75 -7.09 2.83
N TYR A 118 -11.47 -6.51 1.86
CA TYR A 118 -12.77 -7.03 1.43
C TYR A 118 -12.67 -8.21 0.46
N ARG A 119 -11.56 -8.35 -0.27
CA ARG A 119 -11.33 -9.44 -1.23
C ARG A 119 -10.57 -10.64 -0.65
N LYS A 120 -9.75 -10.43 0.38
CA LYS A 120 -8.87 -11.46 0.94
C LYS A 120 -9.08 -11.56 2.45
N PHE A 121 -9.98 -12.43 2.87
CA PHE A 121 -10.21 -12.76 4.28
C PHE A 121 -10.55 -14.25 4.43
N ILE A 122 -10.34 -14.78 5.62
CA ILE A 122 -10.77 -16.11 6.01
C ILE A 122 -11.97 -15.94 6.95
N GLN A 123 -13.07 -16.59 6.63
CA GLN A 123 -14.24 -16.63 7.51
C GLN A 123 -14.09 -17.80 8.48
N GLU A 124 -14.01 -17.52 9.78
CA GLU A 124 -13.97 -18.52 10.85
C GLU A 124 -15.15 -18.29 11.81
N GLY A 125 -16.24 -19.02 11.61
CA GLY A 125 -17.51 -18.78 12.28
C GLY A 125 -18.04 -17.38 11.95
N ASP A 126 -18.36 -16.58 12.98
CA ASP A 126 -18.82 -15.19 12.82
C ASP A 126 -17.66 -14.17 12.71
N LYS A 127 -16.41 -14.64 12.79
CA LYS A 127 -15.23 -13.76 12.73
C LYS A 127 -14.64 -13.74 11.32
N ARG A 128 -14.34 -12.53 10.87
CA ARG A 128 -13.60 -12.26 9.64
C ARG A 128 -12.13 -12.06 10.02
N ILE A 129 -11.28 -13.01 9.60
CA ILE A 129 -9.84 -12.92 9.85
C ILE A 129 -9.20 -12.34 8.62
N VAL A 130 -8.60 -11.17 8.77
CA VAL A 130 -7.83 -10.48 7.71
C VAL A 130 -6.39 -11.02 7.70
N HIS A 131 -5.75 -10.95 6.54
CA HIS A 131 -4.36 -11.42 6.36
C HIS A 131 -3.32 -10.44 6.94
N SER A 132 -3.72 -9.19 7.19
CA SER A 132 -2.82 -8.17 7.74
C SER A 132 -2.57 -8.42 9.23
N ILE A 133 -1.30 -8.50 9.61
CA ILE A 133 -0.87 -8.68 11.00
C ILE A 133 -0.50 -7.33 11.58
N ASP A 134 -1.03 -7.02 12.76
CA ASP A 134 -0.61 -5.84 13.52
C ASP A 134 0.78 -6.11 14.16
N PRO A 135 1.82 -5.41 13.75
CA PRO A 135 3.17 -5.64 14.27
C PRO A 135 3.30 -5.33 15.76
N ARG A 136 2.43 -4.50 16.32
CA ARG A 136 2.41 -4.14 17.75
C ARG A 136 1.96 -5.30 18.62
N THR A 137 1.13 -6.20 18.09
CA THR A 137 0.52 -7.30 18.84
C THR A 137 0.91 -8.68 18.32
N GLY A 138 1.45 -8.76 17.09
CA GLY A 138 1.72 -10.02 16.40
C GLY A 138 0.46 -10.83 16.06
N SER A 139 -0.70 -10.21 16.10
CA SER A 139 -2.00 -10.81 15.85
C SER A 139 -2.66 -10.25 14.59
N PRO A 140 -3.65 -10.93 14.00
CA PRO A 140 -4.44 -10.35 12.92
C PRO A 140 -5.02 -8.99 13.32
N SER A 141 -4.96 -8.03 12.41
CA SER A 141 -5.43 -6.68 12.66
C SER A 141 -6.92 -6.68 13.04
N ASN A 142 -7.27 -5.85 14.03
CA ASN A 142 -8.65 -5.56 14.42
C ASN A 142 -9.10 -4.20 13.87
N SER A 143 -8.63 -3.85 12.68
CA SER A 143 -9.04 -2.62 11.97
C SER A 143 -10.52 -2.66 11.61
N ASN A 144 -11.17 -1.50 11.71
CA ASN A 144 -12.53 -1.27 11.23
C ASN A 144 -12.58 -0.68 9.80
N ILE A 145 -11.42 -0.66 9.11
CA ILE A 145 -11.29 -0.12 7.77
C ILE A 145 -11.44 -1.25 6.74
N LEU A 146 -12.32 -1.06 5.77
CA LEU A 146 -12.54 -2.00 4.67
C LEU A 146 -11.57 -1.78 3.52
N SER A 147 -11.29 -0.53 3.19
CA SER A 147 -10.27 -0.14 2.22
C SER A 147 -9.68 1.22 2.56
N ALA A 148 -8.45 1.44 2.13
CA ALA A 148 -7.74 2.70 2.22
C ALA A 148 -7.20 3.08 0.86
N THR A 149 -7.51 4.29 0.41
CA THR A 149 -6.98 4.87 -0.82
C THR A 149 -6.09 6.05 -0.45
N VAL A 150 -4.86 6.02 -0.92
CA VAL A 150 -3.87 7.06 -0.64
C VAL A 150 -3.37 7.67 -1.93
N LEU A 151 -3.29 9.00 -1.95
CA LEU A 151 -2.77 9.79 -3.06
C LEU A 151 -1.52 10.54 -2.60
N THR A 152 -0.44 10.41 -3.35
CA THR A 152 0.86 11.06 -3.07
C THR A 152 1.60 11.34 -4.38
N ASP A 153 2.84 11.83 -4.26
CA ASP A 153 3.74 12.00 -5.41
C ASP A 153 4.50 10.72 -5.78
N GLU A 154 4.59 9.73 -4.86
CA GLU A 154 5.31 8.47 -5.04
C GLU A 154 4.40 7.29 -4.71
N ALA A 155 4.32 6.31 -5.61
CA ALA A 155 3.46 5.15 -5.40
C ALA A 155 3.97 4.24 -4.26
N ALA A 156 5.28 4.17 -4.03
CA ALA A 156 5.84 3.46 -2.88
C ALA A 156 5.32 4.02 -1.55
N MET A 157 5.21 5.35 -1.43
CA MET A 157 4.66 6.00 -0.24
C MET A 157 3.16 5.78 -0.13
N ALA A 158 2.43 5.87 -1.25
CA ALA A 158 0.99 5.58 -1.26
C ALA A 158 0.69 4.15 -0.80
N ASP A 159 1.44 3.17 -1.31
CA ASP A 159 1.34 1.74 -0.96
C ASP A 159 1.64 1.51 0.52
N ALA A 160 2.76 2.08 1.02
CA ALA A 160 3.13 1.99 2.43
C ALA A 160 2.04 2.51 3.38
N TYR A 161 1.50 3.70 3.11
CA TYR A 161 0.45 4.28 3.93
C TYR A 161 -0.87 3.53 3.79
N ALA A 162 -1.26 3.13 2.59
CA ALA A 162 -2.48 2.36 2.38
C ALA A 162 -2.42 1.04 3.16
N THR A 163 -1.29 0.34 3.11
CA THR A 163 -1.05 -0.89 3.89
C THR A 163 -1.08 -0.62 5.40
N ALA A 164 -0.43 0.43 5.88
CA ALA A 164 -0.42 0.81 7.29
C ALA A 164 -1.83 1.13 7.81
N PHE A 165 -2.62 1.87 7.04
CA PHE A 165 -4.00 2.21 7.42
C PHE A 165 -4.91 1.00 7.54
N MET A 166 -4.65 -0.09 6.80
CA MET A 166 -5.40 -1.34 6.95
C MET A 166 -5.16 -2.06 8.28
N ILE A 167 -4.11 -1.68 9.00
CA ILE A 167 -3.75 -2.25 10.31
C ILE A 167 -4.30 -1.37 11.44
N MET A 168 -4.38 -0.07 11.22
CA MET A 168 -4.83 0.92 12.20
C MET A 168 -6.36 0.96 12.27
N ARG A 169 -6.89 1.52 13.37
CA ARG A 169 -8.30 1.88 13.48
C ARG A 169 -8.51 3.28 12.93
N LEU A 170 -9.73 3.60 12.48
CA LEU A 170 -10.05 4.92 11.92
C LEU A 170 -9.73 6.05 12.92
N GLU A 171 -9.96 5.82 14.20
CA GLU A 171 -9.72 6.79 15.27
C GLU A 171 -8.21 7.04 15.53
N GLU A 172 -7.34 6.14 15.06
CA GLU A 172 -5.89 6.31 15.12
C GLU A 172 -5.33 7.10 13.93
N ILE A 173 -6.08 7.15 12.82
CA ILE A 173 -5.68 7.81 11.57
C ILE A 173 -6.14 9.26 11.55
N ILE A 174 -7.35 9.50 12.03
CA ILE A 174 -7.98 10.84 12.05
C ILE A 174 -7.95 11.33 13.48
N PRO A 175 -7.10 12.32 13.80
CA PRO A 175 -6.98 12.89 15.14
C PRO A 175 -8.20 13.71 15.57
#